data_b4ba4c00c5815f7e9b205ce1413a69d1
#
_entry.id   b4ba4c00c5815f7e9b205ce1413a69d1
#
_cell.length_a   1.000
_cell.length_b   1.000
_cell.length_c   1.000
_cell.angle_alpha   90.00
_cell.angle_beta   90.00
_cell.angle_gamma   90.00
#
_symmetry.space_group_name_H-M   'P 1'
#
loop_
_entity.id
_entity.type
_entity.pdbx_description
1 polymer ?
#
loop_
_entity_poly.entity_id
_entity_poly.type
_entity_poly.pdbx_seq_one_letter_code
_entity_poly.pdbx_strand_id
1 'polypeptide(L)'
;AHMEDLDKIVTEVPENARKIAAKFWPGPLTMIFNKSACVPLGTTGGLETVAVRMPDDEIARRIIIAGGGYISAPSANTSGKPSPTTAGHVAEDLGGKIDMIVDGGSVDIGVESTILDMTVEPPMILRPGAITRQMLSEVIGEVAVDETLISEQSGKAPKAPGMKYRHYAPNADMVIVEGAPDETVKAIRQLAYEDERHGKRVGIIATNESLSLYTTGIVKSIGSRENEKTVARNLYKILREFNEEDVSCIYSEAFSEEGIGTAIMNRLGKAAGHHVIQADEITRLQRYRSILFVGDSGNCHAPVAAELLKRERLRQEYEISARGLVVLFSEPMNPRAEEFLQNEGICTDGFETTALTEEMLTEDTLLFTFNENTKQKVKNEYSEFENVYTLNEFIGEEKEVPSVYGQPQEVYEEMFALLQKYIEKLAEKLNQISQII
;
A
#
# COMPACT_ATOMS: atom_id res chain seq x y z
N ALA A 1 13.28 33.60 -12.35
CA ALA A 1 13.42 34.31 -11.07
C ALA A 1 12.28 35.31 -10.87
N HIS A 2 11.73 35.88 -11.92
CA HIS A 2 10.65 36.86 -11.92
C HIS A 2 9.52 36.43 -12.80
N MET A 3 8.31 36.98 -12.61
CA MET A 3 7.14 36.62 -13.44
C MET A 3 7.32 36.99 -14.92
N GLU A 4 8.03 38.07 -15.18
CA GLU A 4 8.33 38.51 -16.56
C GLU A 4 9.23 37.51 -17.33
N ASP A 5 10.02 36.68 -16.59
CA ASP A 5 10.82 35.63 -17.23
C ASP A 5 9.94 34.49 -17.78
N LEU A 6 8.75 34.29 -17.21
CA LEU A 6 7.82 33.23 -17.64
C LEU A 6 7.38 33.45 -19.10
N ASP A 7 7.02 34.68 -19.47
CA ASP A 7 6.55 35.04 -20.82
C ASP A 7 7.58 34.73 -21.93
N LYS A 8 8.87 34.52 -21.57
CA LYS A 8 9.93 34.14 -22.52
C LYS A 8 9.96 32.64 -22.83
N ILE A 9 9.61 31.80 -21.84
CA ILE A 9 9.79 30.35 -21.91
C ILE A 9 8.49 29.60 -22.18
N VAL A 10 7.32 30.26 -22.12
CA VAL A 10 6.00 29.68 -22.43
C VAL A 10 5.33 30.46 -23.57
N THR A 11 4.39 29.82 -24.26
CA THR A 11 3.66 30.45 -25.36
C THR A 11 2.57 31.38 -24.86
N GLU A 12 1.95 31.06 -23.72
CA GLU A 12 0.87 31.80 -23.12
C GLU A 12 0.85 31.56 -21.60
N VAL A 13 0.50 32.57 -20.83
CA VAL A 13 0.26 32.47 -19.39
C VAL A 13 -1.23 32.74 -19.14
N PRO A 14 -2.06 31.71 -18.91
CA PRO A 14 -3.48 31.86 -18.59
C PRO A 14 -3.73 32.77 -17.40
N GLU A 15 -4.89 33.46 -17.35
CA GLU A 15 -5.24 34.34 -16.25
C GLU A 15 -5.26 33.60 -14.91
N ASN A 16 -5.80 32.37 -14.87
CA ASN A 16 -5.79 31.53 -13.69
C ASN A 16 -4.37 31.22 -13.20
N ALA A 17 -3.40 31.02 -14.10
CA ALA A 17 -2.00 30.83 -13.72
C ALA A 17 -1.41 32.09 -13.07
N ARG A 18 -1.75 33.27 -13.57
CA ARG A 18 -1.30 34.55 -12.96
C ARG A 18 -1.89 34.73 -11.55
N LYS A 19 -3.18 34.41 -11.35
CA LYS A 19 -3.83 34.44 -10.03
C LYS A 19 -3.16 33.49 -9.04
N ILE A 20 -2.88 32.27 -9.45
CA ILE A 20 -2.20 31.24 -8.66
C ILE A 20 -0.77 31.67 -8.33
N ALA A 21 -0.02 32.14 -9.33
CA ALA A 21 1.35 32.61 -9.15
C ALA A 21 1.42 33.78 -8.15
N ALA A 22 0.50 34.73 -8.23
CA ALA A 22 0.43 35.85 -7.31
C ALA A 22 0.24 35.43 -5.85
N LYS A 23 -0.41 34.29 -5.59
CA LYS A 23 -0.66 33.78 -4.24
C LYS A 23 0.42 32.81 -3.74
N PHE A 24 0.99 31.99 -4.63
CA PHE A 24 1.82 30.84 -4.26
C PHE A 24 3.24 30.87 -4.79
N TRP A 25 3.63 31.88 -5.56
CA TRP A 25 5.01 32.12 -6.00
C TRP A 25 5.58 33.40 -5.38
N PRO A 26 6.84 33.35 -4.91
CA PRO A 26 7.72 32.17 -4.81
C PRO A 26 7.18 31.13 -3.84
N GLY A 27 7.38 29.82 -4.17
CA GLY A 27 6.86 28.75 -3.30
C GLY A 27 6.89 27.35 -3.92
N PRO A 28 6.29 26.36 -3.22
CA PRO A 28 6.35 24.95 -3.55
C PRO A 28 5.27 24.53 -4.58
N LEU A 29 5.09 25.34 -5.61
CA LEU A 29 4.15 25.08 -6.70
C LEU A 29 4.89 25.08 -8.03
N THR A 30 4.72 24.01 -8.79
CA THR A 30 5.18 23.88 -10.19
C THR A 30 3.94 23.92 -11.09
N MET A 31 3.96 24.78 -12.09
CA MET A 31 2.92 24.84 -13.13
C MET A 31 3.47 24.38 -14.47
N ILE A 32 2.67 23.60 -15.21
CA ILE A 32 3.01 23.13 -16.54
C ILE A 32 2.30 24.02 -17.56
N PHE A 33 3.05 24.44 -18.59
CA PHE A 33 2.59 25.28 -19.70
C PHE A 33 3.05 24.72 -21.06
N ASN A 34 2.43 25.15 -22.14
CA ASN A 34 2.98 24.96 -23.47
C ASN A 34 4.30 25.75 -23.61
N LYS A 35 5.40 25.07 -23.97
CA LYS A 35 6.72 25.70 -24.08
C LYS A 35 6.82 26.63 -25.27
N SER A 36 7.62 27.69 -25.15
CA SER A 36 8.04 28.48 -26.30
C SER A 36 9.17 27.79 -27.08
N ALA A 37 9.44 28.27 -28.29
CA ALA A 37 10.46 27.71 -29.17
C ALA A 37 11.90 27.80 -28.58
N CYS A 38 12.15 28.73 -27.65
CA CYS A 38 13.46 28.87 -27.01
C CYS A 38 13.78 27.75 -26.01
N VAL A 39 12.78 26.99 -25.54
CA VAL A 39 13.01 25.86 -24.60
C VAL A 39 13.31 24.60 -25.42
N PRO A 40 14.54 24.03 -25.29
CA PRO A 40 14.93 22.84 -26.02
C PRO A 40 14.12 21.61 -25.60
N LEU A 41 13.81 20.71 -26.53
CA LEU A 41 13.14 19.43 -26.25
C LEU A 41 13.93 18.55 -25.27
N GLY A 42 15.26 18.63 -25.27
CA GLY A 42 16.10 17.93 -24.30
C GLY A 42 15.84 18.34 -22.85
N THR A 43 15.45 19.59 -22.59
CA THR A 43 15.08 20.10 -21.25
C THR A 43 13.73 19.56 -20.79
N THR A 44 12.81 19.31 -21.72
CA THR A 44 11.44 18.88 -21.42
C THR A 44 11.23 17.37 -21.57
N GLY A 45 12.29 16.60 -21.78
CA GLY A 45 12.20 15.16 -22.02
C GLY A 45 11.46 14.80 -23.31
N GLY A 46 11.47 15.70 -24.30
CA GLY A 46 10.80 15.52 -25.58
C GLY A 46 9.33 16.00 -25.61
N LEU A 47 8.84 16.60 -24.52
CA LEU A 47 7.47 17.11 -24.43
C LEU A 47 7.37 18.55 -24.99
N GLU A 48 6.22 18.90 -25.55
CA GLU A 48 5.88 20.26 -25.98
C GLU A 48 5.42 21.15 -24.82
N THR A 49 5.50 20.65 -23.60
CA THR A 49 5.19 21.38 -22.37
C THR A 49 6.43 21.57 -21.50
N VAL A 50 6.44 22.59 -20.66
CA VAL A 50 7.49 22.90 -19.71
C VAL A 50 6.93 23.09 -18.33
N ALA A 51 7.56 22.47 -17.33
CA ALA A 51 7.22 22.63 -15.91
C ALA A 51 8.06 23.76 -15.30
N VAL A 52 7.41 24.77 -14.72
CA VAL A 52 8.05 25.97 -14.20
C VAL A 52 7.72 26.18 -12.74
N ARG A 53 8.74 26.54 -11.94
CA ARG A 53 8.58 26.91 -10.54
C ARG A 53 9.44 28.13 -10.20
N MET A 54 8.92 29.01 -9.35
CA MET A 54 9.69 30.07 -8.72
C MET A 54 9.97 29.65 -7.26
N PRO A 55 11.22 29.26 -6.92
CA PRO A 55 11.53 28.78 -5.57
C PRO A 55 11.51 29.91 -4.54
N ASP A 56 11.12 29.58 -3.30
CA ASP A 56 11.11 30.50 -2.14
C ASP A 56 12.43 30.43 -1.35
N ASP A 57 13.51 30.10 -1.98
CA ASP A 57 14.84 30.11 -1.40
C ASP A 57 15.68 31.23 -2.00
N GLU A 58 16.21 32.12 -1.15
CA GLU A 58 16.94 33.31 -1.61
C GLU A 58 18.23 32.94 -2.33
N ILE A 59 18.95 31.89 -1.86
CA ILE A 59 20.20 31.44 -2.47
C ILE A 59 19.90 30.90 -3.87
N ALA A 60 18.91 30.04 -4.00
CA ALA A 60 18.47 29.49 -5.28
C ALA A 60 18.05 30.60 -6.25
N ARG A 61 17.28 31.59 -5.79
CA ARG A 61 16.85 32.71 -6.62
C ARG A 61 18.03 33.56 -7.11
N ARG A 62 19.00 33.84 -6.24
CA ARG A 62 20.24 34.56 -6.62
C ARG A 62 21.03 33.79 -7.69
N ILE A 63 21.14 32.46 -7.55
CA ILE A 63 21.78 31.60 -8.54
C ILE A 63 21.05 31.66 -9.88
N ILE A 64 19.70 31.56 -9.85
CA ILE A 64 18.88 31.68 -11.06
C ILE A 64 19.06 33.02 -11.75
N ILE A 65 19.07 34.12 -11.00
CA ILE A 65 19.30 35.48 -11.55
C ILE A 65 20.69 35.57 -12.21
N ALA A 66 21.74 35.10 -11.52
CA ALA A 66 23.10 35.07 -12.05
C ALA A 66 23.22 34.15 -13.28
N GLY A 67 22.43 33.09 -13.38
CA GLY A 67 22.37 32.18 -14.52
C GLY A 67 21.52 32.67 -15.70
N GLY A 68 21.02 33.90 -15.67
CA GLY A 68 20.27 34.48 -16.79
C GLY A 68 18.73 34.47 -16.63
N GLY A 69 18.21 34.23 -15.40
CA GLY A 69 16.79 34.34 -15.05
C GLY A 69 16.04 33.01 -14.98
N TYR A 70 16.55 31.94 -15.58
CA TYR A 70 15.99 30.58 -15.50
C TYR A 70 17.06 29.50 -15.60
N ILE A 71 16.85 28.39 -14.90
CA ILE A 71 17.76 27.24 -14.85
C ILE A 71 16.92 25.95 -14.94
N SER A 72 17.38 24.98 -15.72
CA SER A 72 16.84 23.61 -15.72
C SER A 72 17.39 22.84 -14.52
N ALA A 73 16.51 22.26 -13.70
CA ALA A 73 16.90 21.57 -12.47
C ALA A 73 16.07 20.30 -12.25
N PRO A 74 16.67 19.09 -12.26
CA PRO A 74 16.08 17.86 -11.76
C PRO A 74 16.21 17.77 -10.23
N SER A 75 15.70 16.69 -9.61
CA SER A 75 16.03 16.35 -8.23
C SER A 75 17.50 15.93 -8.09
N ALA A 76 18.16 16.38 -7.01
CA ALA A 76 19.59 16.18 -6.79
C ALA A 76 19.91 14.82 -6.11
N ASN A 77 19.35 13.71 -6.64
CA ASN A 77 19.55 12.36 -6.12
C ASN A 77 19.81 11.36 -7.25
N THR A 78 20.35 10.21 -6.91
CA THR A 78 20.36 9.04 -7.80
C THR A 78 18.91 8.53 -7.98
N SER A 79 18.56 8.18 -9.21
CA SER A 79 17.20 7.70 -9.54
C SER A 79 16.77 6.53 -8.64
N GLY A 80 15.53 6.58 -8.13
CA GLY A 80 14.95 5.59 -7.22
C GLY A 80 15.16 5.88 -5.74
N LYS A 81 16.22 6.59 -5.34
CA LYS A 81 16.46 6.96 -3.94
C LYS A 81 15.48 8.04 -3.44
N PRO A 82 15.24 8.13 -2.11
CA PRO A 82 14.49 9.23 -1.52
C PRO A 82 15.08 10.60 -1.88
N SER A 83 14.24 11.61 -2.15
CA SER A 83 14.71 12.94 -2.48
C SER A 83 15.61 13.53 -1.38
N PRO A 84 16.69 14.26 -1.72
CA PRO A 84 17.59 14.84 -0.72
C PRO A 84 16.90 16.01 -0.01
N THR A 85 17.11 16.11 1.30
CA THR A 85 16.60 17.18 2.15
C THR A 85 17.70 18.00 2.81
N THR A 86 18.95 17.61 2.60
CA THR A 86 20.17 18.30 3.08
C THR A 86 21.27 18.22 2.03
N ALA A 87 22.27 19.10 2.14
CA ALA A 87 23.48 19.03 1.30
C ALA A 87 24.26 17.71 1.48
N GLY A 88 24.22 17.12 2.69
CA GLY A 88 24.80 15.82 2.99
C GLY A 88 24.21 14.71 2.12
N HIS A 89 22.90 14.66 1.97
CA HIS A 89 22.21 13.68 1.08
C HIS A 89 22.62 13.87 -0.39
N VAL A 90 22.83 15.11 -0.84
CA VAL A 90 23.31 15.37 -2.21
C VAL A 90 24.75 14.90 -2.37
N ALA A 91 25.60 15.14 -1.37
CA ALA A 91 26.99 14.68 -1.40
C ALA A 91 27.10 13.15 -1.40
N GLU A 92 26.24 12.46 -0.64
CA GLU A 92 26.14 10.99 -0.65
C GLU A 92 25.78 10.44 -2.05
N ASP A 93 24.80 11.04 -2.72
CA ASP A 93 24.28 10.53 -3.99
C ASP A 93 25.11 10.96 -5.22
N LEU A 94 25.60 12.20 -5.22
CA LEU A 94 26.21 12.85 -6.37
C LEU A 94 27.67 13.29 -6.16
N GLY A 95 28.27 13.03 -4.99
CA GLY A 95 29.66 13.34 -4.72
C GLY A 95 30.59 12.73 -5.77
N GLY A 96 31.51 13.53 -6.32
CA GLY A 96 32.40 13.14 -7.40
C GLY A 96 31.77 13.06 -8.80
N LYS A 97 30.46 13.30 -8.93
CA LYS A 97 29.73 13.31 -10.21
C LYS A 97 29.32 14.72 -10.64
N ILE A 98 29.37 15.69 -9.74
CA ILE A 98 29.02 17.09 -9.96
C ILE A 98 30.13 17.97 -9.42
N ASP A 99 30.26 19.19 -9.98
CA ASP A 99 31.38 20.08 -9.69
C ASP A 99 31.23 20.84 -8.36
N MET A 100 29.96 21.13 -7.95
CA MET A 100 29.70 21.96 -6.78
C MET A 100 28.38 21.58 -6.10
N ILE A 101 28.37 21.63 -4.78
CA ILE A 101 27.16 21.58 -3.93
C ILE A 101 27.13 22.90 -3.14
N VAL A 102 26.00 23.59 -3.23
CA VAL A 102 25.73 24.78 -2.41
C VAL A 102 24.81 24.37 -1.28
N ASP A 103 25.29 24.50 -0.04
CA ASP A 103 24.51 24.17 1.15
C ASP A 103 23.64 25.37 1.54
N GLY A 104 22.32 25.23 1.30
CA GLY A 104 21.29 26.19 1.71
C GLY A 104 20.62 25.84 3.04
N GLY A 105 21.11 24.82 3.74
CA GLY A 105 20.47 24.26 4.94
C GLY A 105 19.46 23.14 4.63
N SER A 106 18.76 22.70 5.66
CA SER A 106 17.70 21.70 5.53
C SER A 106 16.45 22.29 4.91
N VAL A 107 15.75 21.50 4.08
CA VAL A 107 14.46 21.92 3.51
C VAL A 107 13.35 22.02 4.58
N ASP A 108 12.45 22.99 4.43
CA ASP A 108 11.37 23.22 5.41
C ASP A 108 10.15 22.32 5.15
N ILE A 109 9.85 22.00 3.89
CA ILE A 109 8.62 21.28 3.51
C ILE A 109 8.85 19.77 3.42
N GLY A 110 10.01 19.33 2.90
CA GLY A 110 10.42 17.92 2.87
C GLY A 110 9.80 17.06 1.78
N VAL A 111 8.67 17.47 1.18
CA VAL A 111 8.06 16.83 0.01
C VAL A 111 8.18 17.74 -1.21
N GLU A 112 8.17 17.14 -2.40
CA GLU A 112 8.28 17.90 -3.65
C GLU A 112 7.07 18.83 -3.85
N SER A 113 7.28 19.86 -4.69
CA SER A 113 6.24 20.82 -5.07
C SER A 113 5.01 20.14 -5.65
N THR A 114 3.83 20.71 -5.39
CA THR A 114 2.62 20.40 -6.15
C THR A 114 2.86 20.66 -7.62
N ILE A 115 2.44 19.75 -8.50
CA ILE A 115 2.48 19.95 -9.96
C ILE A 115 1.07 20.15 -10.46
N LEU A 116 0.80 21.30 -11.08
CA LEU A 116 -0.48 21.68 -11.67
C LEU A 116 -0.32 21.85 -13.18
N ASP A 117 -1.08 21.10 -13.94
CA ASP A 117 -1.14 21.23 -15.40
C ASP A 117 -2.13 22.34 -15.77
N MET A 118 -1.61 23.41 -16.37
CA MET A 118 -2.37 24.57 -16.83
C MET A 118 -2.70 24.48 -18.33
N THR A 119 -2.36 23.39 -19.00
CA THR A 119 -2.62 23.17 -20.44
C THR A 119 -3.97 22.49 -20.69
N VAL A 120 -4.67 22.10 -19.63
CA VAL A 120 -5.99 21.45 -19.66
C VAL A 120 -7.03 22.24 -18.88
N GLU A 121 -8.30 22.02 -19.19
CA GLU A 121 -9.43 22.67 -18.50
C GLU A 121 -10.39 21.60 -17.99
N PRO A 122 -10.74 21.55 -16.69
CA PRO A 122 -10.15 22.39 -15.63
C PRO A 122 -8.66 22.06 -15.38
N PRO A 123 -7.87 23.00 -14.78
CA PRO A 123 -6.48 22.72 -14.41
C PRO A 123 -6.36 21.49 -13.53
N MET A 124 -5.32 20.66 -13.76
CA MET A 124 -5.24 19.32 -13.19
C MET A 124 -3.98 19.12 -12.33
N ILE A 125 -4.16 18.62 -11.11
CA ILE A 125 -3.04 18.21 -10.24
C ILE A 125 -2.48 16.88 -10.75
N LEU A 126 -1.21 16.88 -11.14
CA LEU A 126 -0.45 15.69 -11.54
C LEU A 126 0.42 15.12 -10.42
N ARG A 127 0.71 15.91 -9.40
CA ARG A 127 1.45 15.49 -8.21
C ARG A 127 0.98 16.31 -7.01
N PRO A 128 0.45 15.68 -5.94
CA PRO A 128 0.10 16.38 -4.72
C PRO A 128 1.36 16.85 -3.98
N GLY A 129 1.28 17.99 -3.29
CA GLY A 129 2.34 18.59 -2.51
C GLY A 129 1.78 19.53 -1.44
N ALA A 130 2.60 20.47 -0.95
CA ALA A 130 2.22 21.39 0.11
C ALA A 130 1.10 22.37 -0.29
N ILE A 131 0.98 22.68 -1.60
CA ILE A 131 -0.16 23.46 -2.11
C ILE A 131 -1.27 22.47 -2.45
N THR A 132 -2.34 22.48 -1.65
CA THR A 132 -3.42 21.50 -1.73
C THR A 132 -4.44 21.85 -2.79
N ARG A 133 -5.27 20.85 -3.19
CA ARG A 133 -6.39 21.07 -4.10
C ARG A 133 -7.33 22.16 -3.59
N GLN A 134 -7.64 22.14 -2.28
CA GLN A 134 -8.50 23.15 -1.67
C GLN A 134 -7.92 24.55 -1.82
N MET A 135 -6.62 24.76 -1.50
CA MET A 135 -5.95 26.06 -1.62
C MET A 135 -5.99 26.59 -3.07
N LEU A 136 -5.83 25.73 -4.06
CA LEU A 136 -5.93 26.09 -5.48
C LEU A 136 -7.38 26.44 -5.85
N SER A 137 -8.35 25.63 -5.42
CA SER A 137 -9.77 25.84 -5.73
C SER A 137 -10.31 27.15 -5.12
N GLU A 138 -9.79 27.58 -3.99
CA GLU A 138 -10.12 28.89 -3.41
C GLU A 138 -9.70 30.08 -4.29
N VAL A 139 -8.75 29.89 -5.21
CA VAL A 139 -8.24 30.94 -6.11
C VAL A 139 -8.89 30.92 -7.48
N ILE A 140 -9.04 29.72 -8.04
CA ILE A 140 -9.43 29.56 -9.45
C ILE A 140 -10.71 28.74 -9.66
N GLY A 141 -11.34 28.26 -8.58
CA GLY A 141 -12.54 27.43 -8.66
C GLY A 141 -12.19 25.95 -8.86
N GLU A 142 -12.72 25.34 -9.93
CA GLU A 142 -12.57 23.90 -10.16
C GLU A 142 -11.12 23.51 -10.49
N VAL A 143 -10.63 22.47 -9.81
CA VAL A 143 -9.31 21.85 -10.01
C VAL A 143 -9.48 20.33 -10.03
N ALA A 144 -9.09 19.70 -11.12
CA ALA A 144 -9.10 18.24 -11.27
C ALA A 144 -7.88 17.60 -10.61
N VAL A 145 -7.97 16.28 -10.41
CA VAL A 145 -6.85 15.43 -9.96
C VAL A 145 -6.67 14.32 -10.99
N ASP A 146 -5.45 14.04 -11.39
CA ASP A 146 -5.17 12.99 -12.37
C ASP A 146 -5.56 11.62 -11.81
N GLU A 147 -6.31 10.83 -12.59
CA GLU A 147 -6.81 9.51 -12.21
C GLU A 147 -5.69 8.52 -11.86
N THR A 148 -4.48 8.71 -12.41
CA THR A 148 -3.32 7.86 -12.10
C THR A 148 -2.79 8.04 -10.68
N LEU A 149 -3.22 9.08 -9.99
CA LEU A 149 -2.93 9.29 -8.56
C LEU A 149 -3.90 8.51 -7.66
N ILE A 150 -5.06 8.11 -8.22
CA ILE A 150 -6.15 7.44 -7.50
C ILE A 150 -6.15 5.93 -7.79
N SER A 151 -5.72 5.51 -9.01
CA SER A 151 -5.68 4.10 -9.40
C SER A 151 -4.46 3.75 -10.25
N GLU A 152 -3.78 2.64 -9.91
CA GLU A 152 -2.58 2.15 -10.62
C GLU A 152 -2.85 1.55 -12.01
N GLN A 153 -4.10 1.27 -12.35
CA GLN A 153 -4.48 0.50 -13.55
C GLN A 153 -4.54 1.29 -14.85
N SER A 154 -4.24 2.59 -14.84
CA SER A 154 -4.20 3.37 -16.07
C SER A 154 -2.91 3.11 -16.85
N GLY A 155 -2.95 2.34 -17.92
CA GLY A 155 -1.83 2.09 -18.85
C GLY A 155 -1.29 3.33 -19.59
N LYS A 156 -1.58 4.56 -19.11
CA LYS A 156 -1.18 5.84 -19.71
C LYS A 156 0.29 6.18 -19.38
N ALA A 157 0.99 6.79 -20.31
CA ALA A 157 2.35 7.29 -20.10
C ALA A 157 2.37 8.42 -19.05
N PRO A 158 3.36 8.46 -18.14
CA PRO A 158 3.45 9.48 -17.11
C PRO A 158 3.69 10.86 -17.73
N LYS A 159 2.93 11.86 -17.30
CA LYS A 159 3.03 13.25 -17.76
C LYS A 159 4.02 14.08 -16.93
N ALA A 160 4.49 13.58 -15.79
CA ALA A 160 5.41 14.27 -14.90
C ALA A 160 6.40 13.29 -14.21
N PRO A 161 7.59 13.76 -13.79
CA PRO A 161 8.55 12.94 -13.04
C PRO A 161 7.95 12.41 -11.73
N GLY A 162 8.26 11.14 -11.39
CA GLY A 162 7.82 10.50 -10.15
C GLY A 162 6.40 9.90 -10.19
N MET A 163 5.78 9.78 -11.37
CA MET A 163 4.44 9.20 -11.51
C MET A 163 4.45 7.67 -11.70
N LYS A 164 5.55 7.05 -12.11
CA LYS A 164 5.65 5.59 -12.33
C LYS A 164 6.76 4.96 -11.47
N TYR A 165 6.56 3.68 -11.13
CA TYR A 165 7.47 2.76 -10.42
C TYR A 165 7.67 3.03 -8.93
N ARG A 166 8.24 2.04 -8.24
CA ARG A 166 8.74 2.14 -6.86
C ARG A 166 9.78 3.27 -6.80
N HIS A 167 9.36 4.43 -6.33
CA HIS A 167 10.20 5.62 -6.16
C HIS A 167 10.33 5.91 -4.67
N TYR A 168 11.46 6.48 -4.27
CA TYR A 168 11.72 6.87 -2.88
C TYR A 168 11.88 5.69 -1.92
N ALA A 169 11.98 4.45 -2.44
CA ALA A 169 12.01 3.26 -1.63
C ALA A 169 13.30 3.19 -0.79
N PRO A 170 13.20 2.88 0.51
CA PRO A 170 14.33 2.41 1.29
C PRO A 170 14.84 1.07 0.75
N ASN A 171 16.02 0.64 1.21
CA ASN A 171 16.59 -0.66 0.83
C ASN A 171 15.75 -1.82 1.42
N ALA A 172 15.15 -1.61 2.59
CA ALA A 172 14.28 -2.56 3.26
C ALA A 172 12.88 -2.58 2.65
N ASP A 173 12.19 -3.70 2.79
CA ASP A 173 10.77 -3.79 2.47
C ASP A 173 9.95 -2.96 3.47
N MET A 174 9.01 -2.19 2.94
CA MET A 174 8.20 -1.28 3.75
C MET A 174 6.72 -1.62 3.63
N VAL A 175 6.03 -1.55 4.77
CA VAL A 175 4.59 -1.78 4.89
C VAL A 175 3.95 -0.62 5.63
N ILE A 176 2.82 -0.14 5.12
CA ILE A 176 1.99 0.87 5.78
C ILE A 176 0.85 0.14 6.50
N VAL A 177 0.67 0.44 7.77
CA VAL A 177 -0.44 -0.10 8.58
C VAL A 177 -1.47 0.99 8.75
N GLU A 178 -2.67 0.74 8.22
CA GLU A 178 -3.78 1.68 8.21
C GLU A 178 -4.87 1.24 9.20
N GLY A 179 -5.49 2.18 9.89
CA GLY A 179 -6.54 1.94 10.87
C GLY A 179 -6.64 3.04 11.93
N ALA A 180 -7.47 2.81 12.94
CA ALA A 180 -7.50 3.69 14.10
C ALA A 180 -6.12 3.72 14.80
N PRO A 181 -5.66 4.87 15.33
CA PRO A 181 -4.30 5.00 15.87
C PRO A 181 -3.92 3.91 16.88
N ASP A 182 -4.81 3.60 17.82
CA ASP A 182 -4.56 2.58 18.85
C ASP A 182 -4.47 1.16 18.26
N GLU A 183 -5.26 0.86 17.25
CA GLU A 183 -5.23 -0.43 16.55
C GLU A 183 -3.96 -0.54 15.69
N THR A 184 -3.60 0.52 14.98
CA THR A 184 -2.37 0.60 14.21
C THR A 184 -1.13 0.33 15.07
N VAL A 185 -1.06 0.97 16.25
CA VAL A 185 0.04 0.73 17.19
C VAL A 185 0.09 -0.72 17.66
N LYS A 186 -1.06 -1.30 18.01
CA LYS A 186 -1.14 -2.73 18.43
C LYS A 186 -0.67 -3.65 17.31
N ALA A 187 -1.15 -3.43 16.10
CA ALA A 187 -0.80 -4.24 14.94
C ALA A 187 0.70 -4.15 14.62
N ILE A 188 1.27 -2.94 14.54
CA ILE A 188 2.71 -2.76 14.29
C ILE A 188 3.56 -3.39 15.39
N ARG A 189 3.20 -3.21 16.66
CA ARG A 189 3.94 -3.84 17.78
C ARG A 189 4.00 -5.34 17.66
N GLN A 190 2.90 -5.94 17.25
CA GLN A 190 2.84 -7.38 17.10
C GLN A 190 3.66 -7.85 15.91
N LEU A 191 3.50 -7.23 14.74
CA LEU A 191 4.31 -7.54 13.56
C LEU A 191 5.80 -7.40 13.85
N ALA A 192 6.20 -6.31 14.49
CA ALA A 192 7.59 -6.07 14.86
C ALA A 192 8.13 -7.12 15.82
N TYR A 193 7.35 -7.50 16.83
CA TYR A 193 7.75 -8.53 17.80
C TYR A 193 7.94 -9.90 17.14
N GLU A 194 7.05 -10.28 16.24
CA GLU A 194 7.12 -11.54 15.51
C GLU A 194 8.35 -11.57 14.60
N ASP A 195 8.59 -10.48 13.85
CA ASP A 195 9.75 -10.36 12.98
C ASP A 195 11.09 -10.44 13.71
N GLU A 196 11.20 -9.75 14.85
CA GLU A 196 12.39 -9.84 15.67
C GLU A 196 12.63 -11.26 16.21
N ARG A 197 11.57 -11.98 16.56
CA ARG A 197 11.69 -13.41 16.95
C ARG A 197 12.22 -14.29 15.84
N HIS A 198 12.00 -13.91 14.58
CA HIS A 198 12.55 -14.59 13.40
C HIS A 198 13.93 -14.07 12.99
N GLY A 199 14.54 -13.22 13.82
CA GLY A 199 15.90 -12.70 13.62
C GLY A 199 15.99 -11.55 12.62
N LYS A 200 14.87 -10.93 12.25
CA LYS A 200 14.86 -9.73 11.40
C LYS A 200 15.16 -8.48 12.23
N ARG A 201 15.77 -7.52 11.60
CA ARG A 201 15.99 -6.19 12.18
C ARG A 201 14.91 -5.24 11.68
N VAL A 202 14.02 -4.84 12.60
CA VAL A 202 12.79 -4.11 12.27
C VAL A 202 12.97 -2.61 12.46
N GLY A 203 12.55 -1.82 11.48
CA GLY A 203 12.36 -0.37 11.57
C GLY A 203 10.90 -0.01 11.79
N ILE A 204 10.61 1.02 12.59
CA ILE A 204 9.26 1.53 12.80
C ILE A 204 9.26 3.05 12.59
N ILE A 205 8.40 3.51 11.68
CA ILE A 205 8.09 4.92 11.47
C ILE A 205 6.87 5.26 12.31
N ALA A 206 7.10 5.96 13.42
CA ALA A 206 6.10 6.35 14.40
C ALA A 206 5.83 7.86 14.37
N THR A 207 4.70 8.29 14.92
CA THR A 207 4.47 9.71 15.25
C THR A 207 5.05 10.07 16.62
N ASN A 208 5.14 11.36 16.95
CA ASN A 208 5.55 11.80 18.30
C ASN A 208 4.62 11.24 19.37
N GLU A 209 3.33 11.12 19.04
CA GLU A 209 2.27 10.67 19.93
C GLU A 209 2.37 9.17 20.25
N SER A 210 2.83 8.37 19.29
CA SER A 210 2.93 6.90 19.41
C SER A 210 4.33 6.40 19.74
N LEU A 211 5.37 7.23 19.61
CA LEU A 211 6.77 6.85 19.74
C LEU A 211 7.07 5.99 20.98
N SER A 212 6.55 6.41 22.13
CA SER A 212 6.78 5.72 23.41
C SER A 212 5.98 4.42 23.58
N LEU A 213 5.05 4.15 22.69
CA LEU A 213 4.21 2.95 22.73
C LEU A 213 4.90 1.74 22.06
N TYR A 214 5.92 1.97 21.25
CA TYR A 214 6.71 0.91 20.63
C TYR A 214 7.87 0.50 21.54
N THR A 215 7.96 -0.78 21.84
CA THR A 215 8.96 -1.35 22.76
C THR A 215 9.98 -2.26 22.07
N THR A 216 9.78 -2.52 20.79
CA THR A 216 10.62 -3.36 19.93
C THR A 216 10.95 -2.60 18.65
N GLY A 217 11.98 -3.04 17.93
CA GLY A 217 12.41 -2.40 16.69
C GLY A 217 13.23 -1.12 16.88
N ILE A 218 13.78 -0.63 15.79
CA ILE A 218 14.41 0.69 15.71
C ILE A 218 13.32 1.70 15.40
N VAL A 219 12.86 2.44 16.41
CA VAL A 219 11.74 3.37 16.28
C VAL A 219 12.24 4.77 15.99
N LYS A 220 11.74 5.39 14.91
CA LYS A 220 12.06 6.79 14.56
C LYS A 220 10.77 7.60 14.44
N SER A 221 10.74 8.78 15.09
CA SER A 221 9.61 9.68 14.95
C SER A 221 9.70 10.48 13.65
N ILE A 222 8.65 10.38 12.84
CA ILE A 222 8.51 11.17 11.63
C ILE A 222 7.97 12.59 11.90
N GLY A 223 7.36 12.83 13.05
CA GLY A 223 6.75 14.12 13.42
C GLY A 223 5.44 13.95 14.17
N SER A 224 4.66 15.01 14.28
CA SER A 224 3.38 15.01 14.99
C SER A 224 2.20 14.80 14.04
N ARG A 225 1.29 13.92 14.40
CA ARG A 225 0.03 13.69 13.69
C ARG A 225 -0.88 14.94 13.70
N GLU A 226 -0.80 15.73 14.76
CA GLU A 226 -1.52 17.01 14.87
C GLU A 226 -0.92 18.10 13.97
N ASN A 227 0.34 17.95 13.58
CA ASN A 227 1.04 18.87 12.67
C ASN A 227 1.75 18.11 11.55
N GLU A 228 0.98 17.69 10.56
CA GLU A 228 1.47 16.90 9.41
C GLU A 228 2.56 17.59 8.59
N LYS A 229 2.75 18.93 8.74
CA LYS A 229 3.91 19.61 8.12
C LYS A 229 5.23 19.08 8.68
N THR A 230 5.27 18.67 9.95
CA THR A 230 6.45 18.06 10.55
C THR A 230 6.71 16.67 9.98
N VAL A 231 5.64 15.91 9.68
CA VAL A 231 5.70 14.61 9.02
C VAL A 231 6.24 14.75 7.60
N ALA A 232 5.67 15.66 6.82
CA ALA A 232 6.13 15.94 5.45
C ALA A 232 7.62 16.34 5.42
N ARG A 233 8.06 17.18 6.37
CA ARG A 233 9.45 17.64 6.50
C ARG A 233 10.44 16.49 6.73
N ASN A 234 10.08 15.52 7.56
CA ASN A 234 10.98 14.45 7.98
C ASN A 234 10.90 13.19 7.12
N LEU A 235 9.91 13.04 6.25
CA LEU A 235 9.62 11.83 5.52
C LEU A 235 10.86 11.22 4.84
N TYR A 236 11.50 11.95 3.95
CA TYR A 236 12.64 11.43 3.20
C TYR A 236 13.89 11.29 4.06
N LYS A 237 14.05 12.14 5.08
CA LYS A 237 15.13 12.02 6.05
C LYS A 237 15.05 10.67 6.77
N ILE A 238 13.89 10.31 7.29
CA ILE A 238 13.68 9.05 8.02
C ILE A 238 13.91 7.83 7.11
N LEU A 239 13.40 7.87 5.86
CA LEU A 239 13.62 6.78 4.91
C LEU A 239 15.12 6.58 4.60
N ARG A 240 15.92 7.66 4.51
CA ARG A 240 17.37 7.57 4.35
C ARG A 240 18.06 7.03 5.61
N GLU A 241 17.67 7.50 6.78
CA GLU A 241 18.23 7.03 8.04
C GLU A 241 18.02 5.53 8.26
N PHE A 242 16.93 4.93 7.78
CA PHE A 242 16.73 3.49 7.85
C PHE A 242 17.66 2.71 6.91
N ASN A 243 18.11 3.30 5.81
CA ASN A 243 19.14 2.69 4.97
C ASN A 243 20.50 2.57 5.68
N GLU A 244 20.81 3.51 6.60
CA GLU A 244 22.03 3.49 7.39
C GLU A 244 21.94 2.46 8.54
N GLU A 245 20.74 2.17 9.03
CA GLU A 245 20.49 1.25 10.15
C GLU A 245 20.50 -0.23 9.73
N ASP A 246 20.56 -0.55 8.43
CA ASP A 246 20.54 -1.91 7.89
C ASP A 246 19.36 -2.74 8.42
N VAL A 247 18.16 -2.17 8.38
CA VAL A 247 16.92 -2.88 8.75
C VAL A 247 16.46 -3.79 7.61
N SER A 248 15.81 -4.92 7.98
CA SER A 248 15.27 -5.88 7.01
C SER A 248 13.89 -5.49 6.51
N CYS A 249 13.09 -4.88 7.39
CA CYS A 249 11.73 -4.42 7.07
C CYS A 249 11.39 -3.16 7.86
N ILE A 250 10.44 -2.37 7.35
CA ILE A 250 9.98 -1.12 7.96
C ILE A 250 8.45 -1.13 8.04
N TYR A 251 7.90 -0.91 9.23
CA TYR A 251 6.48 -0.65 9.44
C TYR A 251 6.24 0.84 9.63
N SER A 252 5.23 1.38 8.94
CA SER A 252 4.84 2.79 9.07
C SER A 252 3.38 2.91 9.46
N GLU A 253 3.07 3.83 10.35
CA GLU A 253 1.70 4.28 10.53
C GLU A 253 1.22 4.99 9.24
N ALA A 254 -0.09 4.91 8.96
CA ALA A 254 -0.74 5.70 7.93
C ALA A 254 -1.09 7.11 8.44
N PHE A 255 -1.29 8.03 7.50
CA PHE A 255 -1.68 9.42 7.75
C PHE A 255 -3.00 9.75 7.06
N SER A 256 -3.54 10.95 7.31
CA SER A 256 -4.72 11.44 6.62
C SER A 256 -4.49 11.55 5.10
N GLU A 257 -5.53 11.33 4.32
CA GLU A 257 -5.51 11.62 2.88
C GLU A 257 -6.01 13.02 2.55
N GLU A 258 -6.23 13.86 3.56
CA GLU A 258 -6.64 15.24 3.40
C GLU A 258 -5.45 16.21 3.46
N GLY A 259 -5.60 17.35 2.84
CA GLY A 259 -4.61 18.40 2.92
C GLY A 259 -3.20 17.97 2.46
N ILE A 260 -2.19 18.21 3.30
CA ILE A 260 -0.81 17.79 3.04
C ILE A 260 -0.63 16.28 3.23
N GLY A 261 -1.52 15.64 3.98
CA GLY A 261 -1.54 14.19 4.18
C GLY A 261 -1.64 13.41 2.86
N THR A 262 -2.41 13.92 1.88
CA THR A 262 -2.44 13.37 0.51
C THR A 262 -1.03 13.26 -0.10
N ALA A 263 -0.19 14.27 0.10
CA ALA A 263 1.18 14.25 -0.39
C ALA A 263 2.05 13.25 0.38
N ILE A 264 1.89 13.17 1.69
CA ILE A 264 2.59 12.23 2.56
C ILE A 264 2.27 10.80 2.15
N MET A 265 0.98 10.45 2.10
CA MET A 265 0.52 9.11 1.74
C MET A 265 0.92 8.70 0.32
N ASN A 266 0.88 9.62 -0.65
CA ASN A 266 1.37 9.36 -2.01
C ASN A 266 2.85 8.96 -2.03
N ARG A 267 3.71 9.56 -1.17
CA ARG A 267 5.15 9.22 -1.08
C ARG A 267 5.39 7.96 -0.30
N LEU A 268 4.73 7.79 0.83
CA LEU A 268 4.80 6.57 1.62
C LEU A 268 4.31 5.37 0.82
N GLY A 269 3.17 5.48 0.12
CA GLY A 269 2.66 4.44 -0.75
C GLY A 269 3.68 4.01 -1.81
N LYS A 270 4.30 4.98 -2.51
CA LYS A 270 5.36 4.68 -3.49
C LYS A 270 6.61 4.07 -2.86
N ALA A 271 7.00 4.51 -1.66
CA ALA A 271 8.11 3.92 -0.92
C ALA A 271 7.83 2.48 -0.51
N ALA A 272 6.61 2.20 -0.09
CA ALA A 272 6.13 0.87 0.29
C ALA A 272 5.74 -0.02 -0.92
N GLY A 273 5.83 0.49 -2.17
CA GLY A 273 5.32 -0.24 -3.34
C GLY A 273 3.81 -0.51 -3.23
N HIS A 274 3.07 0.42 -2.61
CA HIS A 274 1.64 0.34 -2.30
C HIS A 274 1.24 -0.84 -1.40
N HIS A 275 2.20 -1.37 -0.62
CA HIS A 275 1.93 -2.39 0.37
C HIS A 275 1.29 -1.77 1.61
N VAL A 276 -0.04 -1.81 1.65
CA VAL A 276 -0.88 -1.29 2.75
C VAL A 276 -1.67 -2.45 3.35
N ILE A 277 -1.72 -2.52 4.66
CA ILE A 277 -2.49 -3.51 5.42
C ILE A 277 -3.40 -2.83 6.44
N GLN A 278 -4.55 -3.43 6.70
CA GLN A 278 -5.49 -2.93 7.68
C GLN A 278 -5.18 -3.47 9.08
N ALA A 279 -5.09 -2.58 10.05
CA ALA A 279 -4.75 -2.94 11.44
C ALA A 279 -5.78 -3.89 12.07
N ASP A 280 -7.06 -3.68 11.79
CA ASP A 280 -8.14 -4.52 12.27
C ASP A 280 -8.08 -5.94 11.68
N GLU A 281 -7.63 -6.08 10.44
CA GLU A 281 -7.44 -7.37 9.77
C GLU A 281 -6.38 -8.21 10.50
N ILE A 282 -5.27 -7.58 10.91
CA ILE A 282 -4.20 -8.21 11.66
C ILE A 282 -4.72 -8.67 13.03
N THR A 283 -5.32 -7.77 13.79
CA THR A 283 -5.82 -8.07 15.13
C THR A 283 -6.97 -9.11 15.11
N ARG A 284 -7.80 -9.06 14.08
CA ARG A 284 -8.92 -10.00 13.91
C ARG A 284 -8.46 -11.40 13.57
N LEU A 285 -7.53 -11.57 12.61
CA LEU A 285 -7.10 -12.90 12.19
C LEU A 285 -6.23 -13.59 13.24
N GLN A 286 -5.53 -12.85 14.05
CA GLN A 286 -4.71 -13.41 15.14
C GLN A 286 -5.52 -13.92 16.33
N ARG A 287 -6.75 -13.46 16.52
CA ARG A 287 -7.61 -14.02 17.57
C ARG A 287 -8.09 -15.43 17.25
N TYR A 288 -8.16 -15.78 15.95
CA TYR A 288 -8.64 -17.09 15.56
C TYR A 288 -7.66 -18.20 15.96
N ARG A 289 -8.19 -19.25 16.56
CA ARG A 289 -7.45 -20.47 16.96
C ARG A 289 -8.00 -21.68 16.22
N SER A 290 -9.23 -21.63 15.76
CA SER A 290 -9.94 -22.71 15.10
C SER A 290 -10.36 -22.32 13.69
N ILE A 291 -10.14 -23.20 12.72
CA ILE A 291 -10.60 -23.06 11.33
C ILE A 291 -11.52 -24.24 11.03
N LEU A 292 -12.77 -23.92 10.73
CA LEU A 292 -13.78 -24.90 10.33
C LEU A 292 -14.09 -24.78 8.84
N PHE A 293 -13.94 -25.88 8.11
CA PHE A 293 -14.48 -26.00 6.76
C PHE A 293 -15.84 -26.70 6.82
N VAL A 294 -16.89 -26.07 6.30
CA VAL A 294 -18.26 -26.58 6.38
C VAL A 294 -18.83 -26.80 5.00
N GLY A 295 -19.20 -28.06 4.71
CA GLY A 295 -19.97 -28.45 3.54
C GLY A 295 -21.36 -28.92 3.89
N ASP A 296 -22.28 -29.04 2.93
CA ASP A 296 -23.67 -29.52 3.24
C ASP A 296 -23.64 -30.89 3.93
N SER A 297 -22.97 -31.91 3.37
CA SER A 297 -22.80 -33.25 3.99
C SER A 297 -21.47 -33.41 4.75
N GLY A 298 -20.47 -32.57 4.46
CA GLY A 298 -19.16 -32.63 5.09
C GLY A 298 -18.23 -33.77 4.64
N ASN A 299 -18.57 -34.51 3.58
CA ASN A 299 -17.85 -35.71 3.18
C ASN A 299 -16.93 -35.54 1.95
N CYS A 300 -16.91 -34.36 1.29
CA CYS A 300 -16.12 -34.10 0.08
C CYS A 300 -15.25 -32.84 0.17
N HIS A 301 -15.79 -31.64 -0.09
CA HIS A 301 -15.03 -30.38 -0.11
C HIS A 301 -14.36 -30.06 1.23
N ALA A 302 -15.13 -30.16 2.31
CA ALA A 302 -14.67 -29.77 3.63
C ALA A 302 -13.46 -30.57 4.13
N PRO A 303 -13.45 -31.91 4.09
CA PRO A 303 -12.27 -32.65 4.51
C PRO A 303 -11.09 -32.45 3.58
N VAL A 304 -11.29 -32.32 2.27
CA VAL A 304 -10.18 -32.01 1.34
C VAL A 304 -9.56 -30.68 1.67
N ALA A 305 -10.35 -29.63 1.87
CA ALA A 305 -9.84 -28.32 2.23
C ALA A 305 -9.09 -28.34 3.56
N ALA A 306 -9.63 -29.02 4.57
CA ALA A 306 -8.99 -29.13 5.89
C ALA A 306 -7.64 -29.84 5.81
N GLU A 307 -7.57 -30.97 5.11
CA GLU A 307 -6.33 -31.75 5.00
C GLU A 307 -5.27 -31.05 4.14
N LEU A 308 -5.67 -30.35 3.07
CA LEU A 308 -4.74 -29.51 2.30
C LEU A 308 -4.18 -28.38 3.15
N LEU A 309 -5.02 -27.66 3.92
CA LEU A 309 -4.57 -26.56 4.76
C LEU A 309 -3.63 -27.00 5.89
N LYS A 310 -3.85 -28.19 6.48
CA LYS A 310 -2.95 -28.77 7.49
C LYS A 310 -1.53 -29.03 6.96
N ARG A 311 -1.33 -29.19 5.64
CA ARG A 311 -0.01 -29.38 5.01
C ARG A 311 0.70 -28.06 4.76
N GLU A 312 -0.06 -26.98 4.69
CA GLU A 312 0.52 -25.66 4.47
C GLU A 312 1.36 -25.23 5.70
N ARG A 313 2.43 -24.51 5.44
CA ARG A 313 3.23 -23.91 6.51
C ARG A 313 2.53 -22.68 7.05
N LEU A 314 1.70 -22.91 8.05
CA LEU A 314 1.04 -21.81 8.78
C LEU A 314 1.96 -21.37 9.94
N ARG A 315 2.08 -20.07 10.13
CA ARG A 315 2.92 -19.49 11.18
C ARG A 315 2.28 -19.50 12.55
N GLN A 316 0.96 -19.45 12.58
CA GLN A 316 0.16 -19.67 13.75
C GLN A 316 -0.37 -21.09 13.72
N GLU A 317 -0.39 -21.74 14.87
CA GLU A 317 -1.07 -23.04 15.03
C GLU A 317 -2.57 -22.84 15.05
N TYR A 318 -3.29 -23.55 14.19
CA TYR A 318 -4.73 -23.58 14.15
C TYR A 318 -5.25 -25.00 14.37
N GLU A 319 -6.35 -25.12 15.09
CA GLU A 319 -7.14 -26.33 15.11
C GLU A 319 -8.00 -26.37 13.83
N ILE A 320 -7.58 -27.17 12.83
CA ILE A 320 -8.23 -27.22 11.51
C ILE A 320 -9.09 -28.47 11.44
N SER A 321 -10.38 -28.29 11.14
CA SER A 321 -11.32 -29.41 11.05
C SER A 321 -12.40 -29.21 9.96
N ALA A 322 -13.04 -30.32 9.57
CA ALA A 322 -14.13 -30.36 8.62
C ALA A 322 -15.43 -30.77 9.28
N ARG A 323 -16.55 -30.17 8.87
CA ARG A 323 -17.87 -30.46 9.38
C ARG A 323 -18.92 -30.50 8.26
N GLY A 324 -19.98 -31.24 8.48
CA GLY A 324 -21.19 -31.17 7.67
C GLY A 324 -22.25 -30.31 8.33
N LEU A 325 -22.99 -29.53 7.56
CA LEU A 325 -24.11 -28.76 8.08
C LEU A 325 -25.29 -29.70 8.43
N VAL A 326 -25.54 -30.69 7.56
CA VAL A 326 -26.58 -31.71 7.78
C VAL A 326 -25.94 -33.09 7.73
N VAL A 327 -25.74 -33.68 8.90
CA VAL A 327 -25.20 -35.05 9.06
C VAL A 327 -26.17 -35.89 9.83
N LEU A 328 -27.00 -36.66 9.12
CA LEU A 328 -28.00 -37.53 9.74
C LEU A 328 -27.37 -38.83 10.27
N PHE A 329 -26.35 -39.31 9.57
CA PHE A 329 -25.57 -40.49 9.94
C PHE A 329 -24.12 -40.21 9.60
N SER A 330 -23.19 -40.78 10.37
CA SER A 330 -21.77 -40.69 10.07
C SER A 330 -21.50 -41.45 8.76
N GLU A 331 -20.83 -40.80 7.82
CA GLU A 331 -20.47 -41.32 6.51
C GLU A 331 -18.96 -41.28 6.31
N PRO A 332 -18.36 -42.22 5.56
CA PRO A 332 -16.98 -42.12 5.16
C PRO A 332 -16.77 -40.96 4.17
N MET A 333 -15.55 -40.64 3.92
CA MET A 333 -15.17 -39.66 2.88
C MET A 333 -15.69 -40.08 1.50
N ASN A 334 -16.05 -39.12 0.67
CA ASN A 334 -16.40 -39.40 -0.72
C ASN A 334 -15.22 -40.13 -1.41
N PRO A 335 -15.45 -41.28 -2.09
CA PRO A 335 -14.34 -42.10 -2.63
C PRO A 335 -13.39 -41.30 -3.56
N ARG A 336 -13.90 -40.32 -4.32
CA ARG A 336 -13.04 -39.48 -5.19
C ARG A 336 -12.22 -38.48 -4.42
N ALA A 337 -12.76 -37.96 -3.31
CA ALA A 337 -12.03 -37.09 -2.39
C ALA A 337 -10.93 -37.86 -1.68
N GLU A 338 -11.24 -39.08 -1.26
CA GLU A 338 -10.28 -40.01 -0.66
C GLU A 338 -9.13 -40.37 -1.63
N GLU A 339 -9.47 -40.76 -2.86
CA GLU A 339 -8.48 -41.04 -3.91
C GLU A 339 -7.58 -39.84 -4.21
N PHE A 340 -8.18 -38.62 -4.29
CA PHE A 340 -7.42 -37.39 -4.48
C PHE A 340 -6.41 -37.16 -3.36
N LEU A 341 -6.85 -37.23 -2.10
CA LEU A 341 -5.97 -37.03 -0.94
C LEU A 341 -4.87 -38.11 -0.83
N GLN A 342 -5.21 -39.35 -1.13
CA GLN A 342 -4.21 -40.45 -1.16
C GLN A 342 -3.15 -40.25 -2.25
N ASN A 343 -3.54 -39.76 -3.44
CA ASN A 343 -2.60 -39.39 -4.50
C ASN A 343 -1.68 -38.22 -4.09
N GLU A 344 -2.18 -37.32 -3.27
CA GLU A 344 -1.39 -36.26 -2.64
C GLU A 344 -0.54 -36.76 -1.43
N GLY A 345 -0.60 -38.04 -1.10
CA GLY A 345 0.15 -38.66 0.00
C GLY A 345 -0.44 -38.31 1.40
N ILE A 346 -1.74 -38.02 1.48
CA ILE A 346 -2.45 -37.74 2.72
C ILE A 346 -3.21 -38.98 3.16
N CYS A 347 -3.01 -39.40 4.42
CA CYS A 347 -3.75 -40.52 5.01
C CYS A 347 -5.17 -40.08 5.38
N THR A 348 -6.16 -40.84 4.95
CA THR A 348 -7.59 -40.60 5.18
C THR A 348 -8.22 -41.63 6.11
N ASP A 349 -7.41 -42.53 6.66
CA ASP A 349 -7.89 -43.64 7.51
C ASP A 349 -8.69 -43.13 8.72
N GLY A 350 -9.85 -43.72 8.91
CA GLY A 350 -10.72 -43.40 10.06
C GLY A 350 -11.48 -42.07 9.94
N PHE A 351 -11.50 -41.45 8.77
CA PHE A 351 -12.38 -40.28 8.58
C PHE A 351 -13.86 -40.67 8.61
N GLU A 352 -14.59 -39.93 9.40
CA GLU A 352 -16.05 -39.98 9.44
C GLU A 352 -16.63 -38.56 9.51
N THR A 353 -17.73 -38.33 8.82
CA THR A 353 -18.40 -37.03 8.86
C THR A 353 -18.98 -36.75 10.25
N THR A 354 -18.80 -35.52 10.68
CA THR A 354 -19.35 -35.00 11.94
C THR A 354 -20.11 -33.72 11.70
N ALA A 355 -21.21 -33.52 12.45
CA ALA A 355 -22.05 -32.33 12.32
C ALA A 355 -21.37 -31.10 12.90
N LEU A 356 -21.69 -29.94 12.34
CA LEU A 356 -21.42 -28.65 12.96
C LEU A 356 -22.33 -28.51 14.21
N THR A 357 -21.75 -28.05 15.32
CA THR A 357 -22.48 -27.75 16.55
C THR A 357 -22.21 -26.33 17.02
N GLU A 358 -23.15 -25.76 17.76
CA GLU A 358 -23.02 -24.39 18.30
C GLU A 358 -21.80 -24.21 19.20
N GLU A 359 -21.41 -25.23 19.94
CA GLU A 359 -20.25 -25.22 20.85
C GLU A 359 -18.91 -24.98 20.10
N MET A 360 -18.87 -25.27 18.78
CA MET A 360 -17.69 -25.05 17.94
C MET A 360 -17.60 -23.61 17.44
N LEU A 361 -18.67 -22.84 17.56
CA LEU A 361 -18.78 -21.48 17.00
C LEU A 361 -18.47 -20.43 18.09
N THR A 362 -17.20 -20.33 18.40
CA THR A 362 -16.66 -19.39 19.40
C THR A 362 -16.12 -18.13 18.73
N GLU A 363 -15.78 -17.09 19.50
CA GLU A 363 -15.23 -15.84 18.96
C GLU A 363 -13.88 -16.05 18.27
N ASP A 364 -13.13 -17.08 18.61
CA ASP A 364 -11.85 -17.46 18.04
C ASP A 364 -11.94 -18.50 16.92
N THR A 365 -13.15 -18.78 16.44
CA THR A 365 -13.42 -19.68 15.31
C THR A 365 -13.63 -18.91 14.01
N LEU A 366 -12.98 -19.35 12.94
CA LEU A 366 -13.14 -18.88 11.57
C LEU A 366 -13.78 -20.00 10.72
N LEU A 367 -14.93 -19.75 10.14
CA LEU A 367 -15.70 -20.75 9.40
C LEU A 367 -15.72 -20.44 7.91
N PHE A 368 -15.34 -21.43 7.10
CA PHE A 368 -15.36 -21.37 5.65
C PHE A 368 -16.41 -22.30 5.05
N THR A 369 -17.22 -21.75 4.15
CA THR A 369 -18.08 -22.50 3.25
C THR A 369 -17.57 -22.41 1.81
N PHE A 370 -18.11 -23.21 0.90
CA PHE A 370 -17.64 -23.31 -0.49
C PHE A 370 -18.52 -22.54 -1.47
N ASN A 371 -19.71 -22.12 -1.03
CA ASN A 371 -20.66 -21.34 -1.82
C ASN A 371 -21.56 -20.51 -0.89
N GLU A 372 -22.20 -19.50 -1.46
CA GLU A 372 -23.06 -18.56 -0.72
C GLU A 372 -24.30 -19.25 -0.14
N ASN A 373 -24.84 -20.27 -0.82
CA ASN A 373 -26.03 -21.00 -0.32
C ASN A 373 -25.74 -21.68 1.02
N THR A 374 -24.63 -22.39 1.17
CA THR A 374 -24.22 -23.02 2.43
C THR A 374 -23.93 -21.99 3.50
N LYS A 375 -23.27 -20.85 3.14
CA LYS A 375 -23.03 -19.72 4.05
C LYS A 375 -24.36 -19.16 4.61
N GLN A 376 -25.37 -18.95 3.77
CA GLN A 376 -26.68 -18.45 4.21
C GLN A 376 -27.38 -19.44 5.11
N LYS A 377 -27.28 -20.73 4.85
CA LYS A 377 -27.84 -21.77 5.75
C LYS A 377 -27.17 -21.70 7.12
N VAL A 378 -25.85 -21.61 7.21
CA VAL A 378 -25.13 -21.45 8.47
C VAL A 378 -25.59 -20.19 9.20
N LYS A 379 -25.67 -19.04 8.52
CA LYS A 379 -26.12 -17.78 9.12
C LYS A 379 -27.57 -17.81 9.61
N ASN A 380 -28.45 -18.56 8.94
CA ASN A 380 -29.82 -18.71 9.36
C ASN A 380 -29.96 -19.61 10.59
N GLU A 381 -29.13 -20.64 10.70
CA GLU A 381 -29.16 -21.61 11.82
C GLU A 381 -28.43 -21.05 13.05
N TYR A 382 -27.33 -20.32 12.83
CA TYR A 382 -26.46 -19.75 13.87
C TYR A 382 -26.32 -18.22 13.69
N SER A 383 -27.40 -17.49 13.87
CA SER A 383 -27.54 -16.08 13.52
C SER A 383 -26.63 -15.14 14.31
N GLU A 384 -26.16 -15.53 15.49
CA GLU A 384 -25.24 -14.74 16.32
C GLU A 384 -23.77 -14.92 15.93
N PHE A 385 -23.45 -15.91 15.08
CA PHE A 385 -22.09 -16.18 14.67
C PHE A 385 -21.73 -15.41 13.38
N GLU A 386 -20.83 -14.43 13.50
CA GLU A 386 -20.48 -13.51 12.41
C GLU A 386 -19.30 -13.97 11.56
N ASN A 387 -18.39 -14.82 12.09
CA ASN A 387 -17.12 -15.18 11.44
C ASN A 387 -17.31 -16.27 10.36
N VAL A 388 -18.31 -16.12 9.50
CA VAL A 388 -18.64 -17.04 8.40
C VAL A 388 -18.35 -16.40 7.06
N TYR A 389 -17.50 -17.04 6.27
CA TYR A 389 -17.10 -16.58 4.94
C TYR A 389 -17.22 -17.69 3.91
N THR A 390 -17.48 -17.36 2.64
CA THR A 390 -17.15 -18.28 1.57
C THR A 390 -15.65 -18.26 1.34
N LEU A 391 -15.06 -19.39 0.93
CA LEU A 391 -13.62 -19.48 0.72
C LEU A 391 -13.13 -18.47 -0.32
N ASN A 392 -13.85 -18.38 -1.46
CA ASN A 392 -13.52 -17.42 -2.54
C ASN A 392 -13.63 -15.96 -2.09
N GLU A 393 -14.68 -15.57 -1.37
CA GLU A 393 -14.86 -14.23 -0.82
C GLU A 393 -13.69 -13.84 0.08
N PHE A 394 -13.30 -14.73 0.99
CA PHE A 394 -12.24 -14.46 1.95
C PHE A 394 -10.87 -14.25 1.28
N ILE A 395 -10.59 -15.01 0.23
CA ILE A 395 -9.31 -14.90 -0.51
C ILE A 395 -9.35 -13.86 -1.66
N GLY A 396 -10.48 -13.18 -1.88
CA GLY A 396 -10.64 -12.16 -2.92
C GLY A 396 -10.83 -12.72 -4.34
N GLU A 397 -11.39 -13.94 -4.47
CA GLU A 397 -11.70 -14.56 -5.76
C GLU A 397 -13.19 -14.46 -6.07
N GLU A 398 -13.55 -14.29 -7.35
CA GLU A 398 -14.96 -14.16 -7.76
C GLU A 398 -15.69 -15.50 -7.84
N LYS A 399 -14.99 -16.59 -8.22
CA LYS A 399 -15.60 -17.88 -8.54
C LYS A 399 -15.75 -18.73 -7.27
N GLU A 400 -16.97 -19.19 -6.99
CA GLU A 400 -17.22 -20.18 -5.94
C GLU A 400 -16.64 -21.55 -6.29
N VAL A 401 -16.38 -22.37 -5.28
CA VAL A 401 -16.03 -23.79 -5.49
C VAL A 401 -17.29 -24.56 -5.93
N PRO A 402 -17.29 -25.17 -7.13
CA PRO A 402 -18.50 -25.77 -7.68
C PRO A 402 -18.94 -27.01 -6.90
N SER A 403 -20.26 -27.23 -6.79
CA SER A 403 -20.80 -28.48 -6.29
C SER A 403 -20.59 -29.61 -7.32
N VAL A 404 -20.11 -30.75 -6.87
CA VAL A 404 -19.75 -31.87 -7.73
C VAL A 404 -20.62 -33.12 -7.52
N TYR A 405 -21.65 -33.03 -6.71
CA TYR A 405 -22.52 -34.17 -6.44
C TYR A 405 -23.14 -34.73 -7.71
N GLY A 406 -22.91 -36.04 -7.98
CA GLY A 406 -23.43 -36.72 -9.17
C GLY A 406 -22.77 -36.34 -10.49
N GLN A 407 -21.70 -35.57 -10.48
CA GLN A 407 -20.97 -35.14 -11.69
C GLN A 407 -19.93 -36.19 -12.17
N PRO A 408 -19.49 -36.10 -13.45
CA PRO A 408 -18.41 -36.93 -13.99
C PRO A 408 -17.05 -36.72 -13.29
N GLN A 409 -16.10 -37.59 -13.49
CA GLN A 409 -14.75 -37.57 -12.90
C GLN A 409 -14.01 -36.26 -13.19
N GLU A 410 -14.08 -35.78 -14.42
CA GLU A 410 -13.38 -34.60 -14.89
C GLU A 410 -13.79 -33.35 -14.08
N VAL A 411 -15.06 -33.25 -13.69
CA VAL A 411 -15.57 -32.12 -12.89
C VAL A 411 -15.03 -32.15 -11.45
N TYR A 412 -14.82 -33.36 -10.89
CA TYR A 412 -14.17 -33.50 -9.59
C TYR A 412 -12.70 -33.06 -9.66
N GLU A 413 -11.97 -33.48 -10.72
CA GLU A 413 -10.57 -33.11 -10.90
C GLU A 413 -10.40 -31.59 -11.02
N GLU A 414 -11.24 -30.93 -11.83
CA GLU A 414 -11.25 -29.46 -11.94
C GLU A 414 -11.56 -28.77 -10.60
N MET A 415 -12.51 -29.30 -9.85
CA MET A 415 -12.85 -28.77 -8.54
C MET A 415 -11.73 -28.94 -7.53
N PHE A 416 -11.07 -30.09 -7.48
CA PHE A 416 -9.96 -30.33 -6.56
C PHE A 416 -8.75 -29.44 -6.90
N ALA A 417 -8.44 -29.26 -8.18
CA ALA A 417 -7.38 -28.34 -8.62
C ALA A 417 -7.68 -26.89 -8.22
N LEU A 418 -8.96 -26.46 -8.36
CA LEU A 418 -9.39 -25.14 -7.90
C LEU A 418 -9.28 -24.99 -6.38
N LEU A 419 -9.73 -26.02 -5.65
CA LEU A 419 -9.69 -26.03 -4.19
C LEU A 419 -8.25 -25.97 -3.66
N GLN A 420 -7.34 -26.73 -4.26
CA GLN A 420 -5.91 -26.69 -3.92
C GLN A 420 -5.35 -25.28 -4.08
N LYS A 421 -5.56 -24.65 -5.26
CA LYS A 421 -5.17 -23.25 -5.50
C LYS A 421 -5.76 -22.28 -4.47
N TYR A 422 -7.00 -22.50 -4.05
CA TYR A 422 -7.67 -21.62 -3.09
C TYR A 422 -7.13 -21.82 -1.67
N ILE A 423 -6.77 -23.03 -1.30
CA ILE A 423 -6.16 -23.33 -0.01
C ILE A 423 -4.73 -22.75 0.06
N GLU A 424 -3.94 -22.82 -1.03
CA GLU A 424 -2.66 -22.12 -1.12
C GLU A 424 -2.83 -20.61 -0.87
N LYS A 425 -3.80 -19.96 -1.52
CA LYS A 425 -4.12 -18.54 -1.32
C LYS A 425 -4.63 -18.24 0.08
N LEU A 426 -5.41 -19.15 0.67
CA LEU A 426 -5.87 -19.02 2.05
C LEU A 426 -4.66 -19.07 3.00
N ALA A 427 -3.77 -20.03 2.81
CA ALA A 427 -2.54 -20.14 3.60
C ALA A 427 -1.65 -18.90 3.42
N GLU A 428 -1.51 -18.40 2.20
CA GLU A 428 -0.85 -17.13 1.92
C GLU A 428 -1.52 -16.00 2.68
N LYS A 429 -2.84 -15.87 2.65
CA LYS A 429 -3.58 -14.80 3.35
C LYS A 429 -3.49 -14.93 4.87
N LEU A 430 -3.64 -16.11 5.43
CA LEU A 430 -3.42 -16.40 6.85
C LEU A 430 -1.98 -16.14 7.27
N ASN A 431 -1.03 -16.40 6.37
CA ASN A 431 0.39 -16.12 6.53
C ASN A 431 0.77 -14.71 6.10
N GLN A 432 0.05 -14.01 5.22
CA GLN A 432 0.33 -12.64 4.76
C GLN A 432 0.29 -11.65 5.91
N ILE A 433 -0.50 -11.95 6.86
CA ILE A 433 -0.44 -11.33 8.17
C ILE A 433 0.85 -11.73 8.87
N SER A 434 1.47 -12.79 8.43
CA SER A 434 2.76 -13.32 8.83
C SER A 434 3.85 -13.22 7.74
N GLN A 435 3.61 -12.83 6.49
CA GLN A 435 4.59 -12.61 5.38
C GLN A 435 4.95 -11.16 5.18
N ILE A 436 4.22 -10.33 5.87
CA ILE A 436 4.69 -9.00 6.17
C ILE A 436 5.82 -9.13 7.21
N ILE A 437 6.18 -10.33 7.42
CA ILE A 437 7.29 -10.75 8.27
C ILE A 437 8.43 -11.25 7.38
#